data_8ee7e886813c4f6df0588d35e45936b1
#
_entry.id   8ee7e886813c4f6df0588d35e45936b1
#
_cell.length_a   1.000
_cell.length_b   1.000
_cell.length_c   1.000
_cell.angle_alpha   90.00
_cell.angle_beta   90.00
_cell.angle_gamma   90.00
#
_symmetry.space_group_name_H-M   'P 1'
#
loop_
_entity.id
_entity.type
_entity.pdbx_description
1 polymer ?
#
loop_
_entity_poly.entity_id
_entity_poly.type
_entity_poly.pdbx_seq_one_letter_code
_entity_poly.pdbx_strand_id
1 'polypeptide(L)'
;MRMLKKIAVVCMLAVVANACHKEVPASLSMLNSVLMVDAAGGTQDISFKTNQSWSVRSDVGWVTVAPSSGAASDSYQIVNVTVAENTDEAERTASLTVTAGEKSAMVAVRQAGKPAAPPQQRLTISEFKNKKANETDWYELTGEIASIENEEYGNFFIFDETGFVYVYGLCKTQKGKGANDQSFASLGLKVGDKVTMMTLRSEHSGTIEAGGQTPAYFVSKKEGTYRLGRKVSSTKAGWLELPATSDSDKQDLLIHSFPDGSRNYEAYWDYDNLVSSWVAYPLCAGNIGTGERTEKFTLNPLLPRDKQPYLPRAYQAGNAGQYDRGHQIPSADRWSFRVNFETFFGTNMTPQDNGLNSNAWAVLEGKVRDWAKKSDTLYVVTGCTVAGCTTYVLDADNKKVTIPSGYYKALLRRSGDEYTAAAFWFDNVENKATSIKKSMAMSIDKLEEKVGVDFFVNLPADKQAEIEAQDPADVAWWWNN
;
A
#
# COMPACT_ATOMS: atom_id res chain seq x y z
N MET A 1 73.00 -78.19 -47.31
CA MET A 1 73.26 -79.34 -46.41
C MET A 1 72.92 -78.93 -44.96
N ARG A 2 71.84 -79.48 -44.46
CA ARG A 2 71.50 -79.89 -43.09
C ARG A 2 72.01 -79.01 -41.95
N MET A 3 71.14 -78.52 -41.04
CA MET A 3 70.50 -79.38 -39.99
C MET A 3 69.39 -78.65 -39.30
N LEU A 4 68.28 -79.41 -39.02
CA LEU A 4 67.20 -79.01 -38.08
C LEU A 4 67.73 -78.81 -36.67
N LYS A 5 67.24 -77.83 -35.94
CA LYS A 5 67.06 -77.86 -34.52
C LYS A 5 65.69 -77.39 -34.11
N LYS A 6 65.00 -78.31 -33.42
CA LYS A 6 63.71 -78.10 -32.77
C LYS A 6 63.88 -77.14 -31.62
N ILE A 7 62.92 -76.15 -31.53
CA ILE A 7 62.75 -75.33 -30.33
C ILE A 7 61.39 -75.61 -29.82
N ALA A 8 61.26 -76.08 -28.58
CA ALA A 8 60.02 -76.33 -27.83
C ALA A 8 59.39 -74.98 -27.41
N VAL A 9 58.12 -74.82 -27.74
CA VAL A 9 57.31 -73.69 -27.24
C VAL A 9 56.78 -74.06 -25.89
N VAL A 10 57.19 -73.35 -24.87
CA VAL A 10 56.59 -73.37 -23.51
C VAL A 10 55.53 -72.31 -23.47
N CYS A 11 54.24 -72.75 -23.48
CA CYS A 11 53.12 -71.84 -23.22
C CYS A 11 53.11 -71.49 -21.75
N MET A 12 53.44 -70.23 -21.44
CA MET A 12 53.24 -69.65 -20.11
C MET A 12 51.81 -69.04 -20.12
N LEU A 13 50.85 -69.70 -19.44
CA LEU A 13 49.51 -69.09 -19.14
C LEU A 13 49.73 -67.97 -18.14
N ALA A 14 49.66 -66.74 -18.58
CA ALA A 14 49.55 -65.61 -17.71
C ALA A 14 48.01 -65.47 -17.28
N VAL A 15 47.74 -65.83 -16.04
CA VAL A 15 46.48 -65.57 -15.39
C VAL A 15 46.44 -64.06 -15.09
N VAL A 16 45.74 -63.30 -15.89
CA VAL A 16 45.39 -61.89 -15.58
C VAL A 16 44.30 -61.93 -14.52
N ALA A 17 44.70 -61.73 -13.27
CA ALA A 17 43.74 -61.46 -12.19
C ALA A 17 43.13 -60.07 -12.45
N ASN A 18 41.95 -60.07 -13.01
CA ASN A 18 41.08 -58.86 -13.05
C ASN A 18 40.60 -58.61 -11.62
N ALA A 19 41.38 -57.82 -10.85
CA ALA A 19 40.85 -57.25 -9.62
C ALA A 19 39.76 -56.26 -9.97
N CYS A 20 38.48 -56.69 -9.82
CA CYS A 20 37.35 -55.79 -9.83
C CYS A 20 37.55 -54.78 -8.70
N HIS A 21 38.13 -53.65 -8.99
CA HIS A 21 38.07 -52.50 -8.11
C HIS A 21 36.60 -52.02 -8.17
N LYS A 22 35.84 -52.31 -7.11
CA LYS A 22 34.51 -51.72 -6.92
C LYS A 22 34.75 -50.23 -6.75
N GLU A 23 34.51 -49.45 -7.79
CA GLU A 23 34.59 -47.98 -7.67
C GLU A 23 33.69 -47.54 -6.55
N VAL A 24 34.25 -46.94 -5.52
CA VAL A 24 33.47 -46.34 -4.44
C VAL A 24 32.83 -45.08 -4.99
N PRO A 25 31.48 -44.99 -5.02
CA PRO A 25 30.81 -43.83 -5.57
C PRO A 25 31.30 -42.54 -4.91
N ALA A 26 31.44 -41.50 -5.72
CA ALA A 26 31.79 -40.18 -5.20
C ALA A 26 30.79 -39.70 -4.15
N SER A 27 31.26 -39.31 -3.01
CA SER A 27 30.46 -38.78 -1.89
C SER A 27 30.91 -37.37 -1.53
N LEU A 28 29.92 -36.49 -1.26
CA LEU A 28 30.13 -35.14 -0.74
C LEU A 28 29.02 -34.83 0.26
N SER A 29 29.38 -34.53 1.50
CA SER A 29 28.46 -34.19 2.58
C SER A 29 28.89 -32.88 3.24
N MET A 30 28.02 -31.87 3.18
CA MET A 30 28.25 -30.55 3.75
C MET A 30 27.66 -30.46 5.16
N LEU A 31 28.35 -29.76 6.07
CA LEU A 31 27.81 -29.36 7.36
C LEU A 31 27.15 -27.98 7.30
N ASN A 32 27.58 -27.11 6.40
CA ASN A 32 27.07 -25.75 6.24
C ASN A 32 26.47 -25.61 4.84
N SER A 33 25.29 -25.01 4.75
CA SER A 33 24.67 -24.62 3.48
C SER A 33 24.54 -23.09 3.33
N VAL A 34 24.69 -22.35 4.43
CA VAL A 34 24.63 -20.89 4.46
C VAL A 34 25.65 -20.36 5.47
N LEU A 35 26.33 -19.29 5.11
CA LEU A 35 27.12 -18.45 5.99
C LEU A 35 26.45 -17.07 6.11
N MET A 36 26.18 -16.63 7.33
CA MET A 36 25.72 -15.28 7.65
C MET A 36 26.91 -14.49 8.15
N VAL A 37 27.19 -13.35 7.52
CA VAL A 37 28.36 -12.52 7.80
C VAL A 37 27.92 -11.08 8.04
N ASP A 38 28.45 -10.45 9.06
CA ASP A 38 28.20 -9.02 9.33
C ASP A 38 28.84 -8.12 8.26
N ALA A 39 28.42 -6.87 8.19
CA ALA A 39 28.93 -5.88 7.23
C ALA A 39 30.47 -5.73 7.30
N ALA A 40 31.05 -5.80 8.50
CA ALA A 40 32.50 -5.70 8.69
C ALA A 40 33.29 -6.82 8.02
N GLY A 41 32.61 -7.87 7.54
CA GLY A 41 33.29 -9.04 6.99
C GLY A 41 33.92 -9.92 8.05
N GLY A 42 34.97 -10.64 7.67
CA GLY A 42 35.70 -11.55 8.57
C GLY A 42 35.89 -12.94 7.98
N THR A 43 36.39 -13.87 8.82
CA THR A 43 36.63 -15.24 8.40
C THR A 43 35.69 -16.17 9.14
N GLN A 44 35.03 -17.06 8.39
CA GLN A 44 34.22 -18.17 8.88
C GLN A 44 34.68 -19.48 8.19
N ASP A 45 34.23 -20.62 8.67
CA ASP A 45 34.59 -21.91 8.13
C ASP A 45 33.40 -22.59 7.46
N ILE A 46 33.65 -23.25 6.33
CA ILE A 46 32.80 -24.33 5.85
C ILE A 46 33.45 -25.68 6.10
N SER A 47 32.67 -26.68 6.44
CA SER A 47 33.12 -28.02 6.73
C SER A 47 32.36 -29.04 5.89
N PHE A 48 33.09 -29.96 5.28
CA PHE A 48 32.49 -31.03 4.49
C PHE A 48 33.37 -32.29 4.53
N LYS A 49 32.81 -33.41 4.14
CA LYS A 49 33.48 -34.68 4.02
C LYS A 49 33.33 -35.24 2.61
N THR A 50 34.41 -35.75 2.02
CA THR A 50 34.42 -36.34 0.69
C THR A 50 35.49 -37.40 0.53
N ASN A 51 35.19 -38.45 -0.26
CA ASN A 51 36.10 -39.49 -0.65
C ASN A 51 36.81 -39.20 -2.00
N GLN A 52 36.73 -37.95 -2.49
CA GLN A 52 37.33 -37.50 -3.75
C GLN A 52 38.21 -36.27 -3.50
N SER A 53 39.17 -36.04 -4.41
CA SER A 53 39.85 -34.75 -4.47
C SER A 53 38.82 -33.64 -4.72
N TRP A 54 38.99 -32.51 -4.08
CA TRP A 54 38.00 -31.46 -4.05
C TRP A 54 38.57 -30.08 -4.37
N SER A 55 37.69 -29.18 -4.77
CA SER A 55 37.97 -27.75 -4.92
C SER A 55 36.79 -26.90 -4.47
N VAL A 56 37.08 -25.69 -4.00
CA VAL A 56 36.08 -24.67 -3.62
C VAL A 56 36.34 -23.39 -4.42
N ARG A 57 35.31 -22.82 -4.98
CA ARG A 57 35.36 -21.57 -5.74
C ARG A 57 34.22 -20.62 -5.32
N SER A 58 34.54 -19.34 -5.27
CA SER A 58 33.58 -18.26 -5.12
C SER A 58 33.17 -17.72 -6.50
N ASP A 59 31.95 -17.32 -6.66
CA ASP A 59 31.42 -16.61 -7.85
C ASP A 59 31.73 -15.10 -7.85
N VAL A 60 32.31 -14.58 -6.75
CA VAL A 60 32.59 -13.13 -6.57
C VAL A 60 33.99 -12.91 -6.02
N GLY A 61 34.57 -11.73 -6.28
CA GLY A 61 35.92 -11.40 -5.83
C GLY A 61 36.05 -10.97 -4.37
N TRP A 62 34.94 -10.60 -3.71
CA TRP A 62 34.96 -10.18 -2.30
C TRP A 62 34.83 -11.31 -1.29
N VAL A 63 34.77 -12.57 -1.76
CA VAL A 63 34.85 -13.80 -0.94
C VAL A 63 36.02 -14.64 -1.41
N THR A 64 36.93 -14.93 -0.52
CA THR A 64 38.10 -15.79 -0.77
C THR A 64 38.08 -17.02 0.11
N VAL A 65 38.70 -18.12 -0.36
CA VAL A 65 38.71 -19.41 0.34
C VAL A 65 40.13 -19.95 0.45
N ALA A 66 40.44 -20.54 1.59
CA ALA A 66 41.73 -21.16 1.84
C ALA A 66 41.62 -22.39 2.81
N PRO A 67 42.13 -23.58 2.40
CA PRO A 67 42.64 -23.94 1.08
C PRO A 67 41.52 -23.99 0.03
N SER A 68 41.83 -23.70 -1.23
CA SER A 68 40.85 -23.76 -2.35
C SER A 68 40.73 -25.16 -2.97
N SER A 69 41.57 -26.11 -2.59
CA SER A 69 41.53 -27.52 -3.02
C SER A 69 42.24 -28.43 -2.06
N GLY A 70 41.96 -29.74 -2.14
CA GLY A 70 42.59 -30.75 -1.32
C GLY A 70 42.37 -32.16 -1.84
N ALA A 71 43.02 -33.14 -1.19
CA ALA A 71 42.87 -34.55 -1.50
C ALA A 71 41.66 -35.17 -0.79
N ALA A 72 41.26 -36.36 -1.23
CA ALA A 72 40.26 -37.19 -0.55
C ALA A 72 40.67 -37.48 0.91
N SER A 73 39.70 -37.48 1.83
CA SER A 73 39.94 -37.77 3.24
C SER A 73 38.67 -38.31 3.91
N ASP A 74 38.88 -39.23 4.84
CA ASP A 74 37.80 -39.72 5.72
C ASP A 74 37.45 -38.79 6.88
N SER A 75 38.22 -37.69 7.04
CA SER A 75 37.98 -36.66 8.03
C SER A 75 37.29 -35.46 7.38
N TYR A 76 36.62 -34.65 8.22
CA TYR A 76 36.08 -33.38 7.75
C TYR A 76 37.19 -32.46 7.23
N GLN A 77 36.96 -31.92 6.06
CA GLN A 77 37.76 -30.85 5.48
C GLN A 77 37.24 -29.52 6.00
N ILE A 78 38.11 -28.65 6.44
CA ILE A 78 37.78 -27.29 6.89
C ILE A 78 38.40 -26.33 5.90
N VAL A 79 37.55 -25.43 5.36
CA VAL A 79 37.97 -24.36 4.45
C VAL A 79 37.59 -23.02 5.06
N ASN A 80 38.59 -22.18 5.31
CA ASN A 80 38.38 -20.82 5.78
C ASN A 80 37.81 -19.98 4.63
N VAL A 81 36.73 -19.28 4.90
CA VAL A 81 36.05 -18.37 3.98
C VAL A 81 36.23 -16.95 4.53
N THR A 82 37.05 -16.16 3.84
CA THR A 82 37.26 -14.77 4.21
C THR A 82 36.41 -13.87 3.35
N VAL A 83 35.59 -13.06 3.99
CA VAL A 83 34.63 -12.12 3.37
C VAL A 83 35.14 -10.71 3.63
N ALA A 84 35.30 -9.90 2.56
CA ALA A 84 35.70 -8.51 2.67
C ALA A 84 34.58 -7.67 3.26
N GLU A 85 34.90 -6.50 3.83
CA GLU A 85 33.92 -5.52 4.34
C GLU A 85 32.91 -5.15 3.24
N ASN A 86 31.62 -5.12 3.62
CA ASN A 86 30.56 -4.53 2.81
C ASN A 86 30.39 -3.07 3.24
N THR A 87 30.83 -2.17 2.39
CA THR A 87 30.71 -0.72 2.63
C THR A 87 29.35 -0.14 2.24
N ASP A 88 28.53 -0.93 1.53
CA ASP A 88 27.22 -0.53 1.09
C ASP A 88 26.18 -0.85 2.18
N GLU A 89 25.10 -0.07 2.25
CA GLU A 89 24.00 -0.31 3.19
C GLU A 89 23.13 -1.52 2.81
N ALA A 90 23.21 -1.97 1.55
CA ALA A 90 22.47 -3.13 1.07
C ALA A 90 23.17 -4.45 1.44
N GLU A 91 22.38 -5.45 1.81
CA GLU A 91 22.83 -6.84 1.90
C GLU A 91 23.36 -7.30 0.53
N ARG A 92 24.44 -8.07 0.54
CA ARG A 92 24.96 -8.72 -0.66
C ARG A 92 25.12 -10.23 -0.47
N THR A 93 25.03 -10.97 -1.56
CA THR A 93 25.10 -12.44 -1.54
C THR A 93 26.15 -12.95 -2.49
N ALA A 94 26.72 -14.11 -2.16
CA ALA A 94 27.63 -14.87 -2.99
C ALA A 94 27.35 -16.36 -2.89
N SER A 95 27.91 -17.14 -3.81
CA SER A 95 27.81 -18.59 -3.81
C SER A 95 29.21 -19.21 -3.84
N LEU A 96 29.47 -20.09 -2.89
CA LEU A 96 30.64 -20.99 -2.91
C LEU A 96 30.22 -22.32 -3.52
N THR A 97 30.91 -22.76 -4.54
CA THR A 97 30.74 -24.10 -5.11
C THR A 97 31.86 -25.03 -4.64
N VAL A 98 31.49 -26.08 -3.92
CA VAL A 98 32.36 -27.18 -3.53
C VAL A 98 32.17 -28.29 -4.55
N THR A 99 33.26 -28.70 -5.22
CA THR A 99 33.25 -29.78 -6.22
C THR A 99 34.14 -30.91 -5.76
N ALA A 100 33.67 -32.15 -5.82
CA ALA A 100 34.39 -33.36 -5.44
C ALA A 100 34.04 -34.51 -6.39
N GLY A 101 34.96 -34.83 -7.32
CA GLY A 101 34.66 -35.73 -8.43
C GLY A 101 33.46 -35.22 -9.24
N GLU A 102 32.44 -36.05 -9.43
CA GLU A 102 31.19 -35.69 -10.14
C GLU A 102 30.16 -35.01 -9.23
N LYS A 103 30.42 -34.83 -7.95
CA LYS A 103 29.53 -34.22 -6.98
C LYS A 103 29.86 -32.75 -6.79
N SER A 104 28.81 -31.93 -6.66
CA SER A 104 28.97 -30.54 -6.28
C SER A 104 27.91 -30.14 -5.24
N ALA A 105 28.26 -29.18 -4.40
CA ALA A 105 27.36 -28.56 -3.43
C ALA A 105 27.60 -27.05 -3.40
N MET A 106 26.55 -26.30 -3.09
CA MET A 106 26.61 -24.85 -2.97
C MET A 106 26.44 -24.43 -1.52
N VAL A 107 27.22 -23.43 -1.11
CA VAL A 107 27.04 -22.70 0.16
C VAL A 107 26.75 -21.25 -0.16
N ALA A 108 25.60 -20.76 0.28
CA ALA A 108 25.26 -19.35 0.16
C ALA A 108 25.98 -18.53 1.21
N VAL A 109 26.63 -17.44 0.81
CA VAL A 109 27.17 -16.43 1.71
C VAL A 109 26.26 -15.22 1.67
N ARG A 110 25.70 -14.84 2.81
CA ARG A 110 24.87 -13.63 2.95
C ARG A 110 25.59 -12.67 3.88
N GLN A 111 25.94 -11.51 3.35
CA GLN A 111 26.60 -10.48 4.13
C GLN A 111 25.66 -9.29 4.33
N ALA A 112 25.46 -8.93 5.59
CA ALA A 112 24.69 -7.74 5.93
C ALA A 112 25.28 -6.47 5.30
N GLY A 113 24.44 -5.49 5.00
CA GLY A 113 24.88 -4.15 4.67
C GLY A 113 25.45 -3.43 5.89
N LYS A 114 26.28 -2.43 5.64
CA LYS A 114 26.79 -1.56 6.69
C LYS A 114 25.60 -0.86 7.37
N PRO A 115 25.46 -0.94 8.70
CA PRO A 115 24.43 -0.18 9.38
C PRO A 115 24.59 1.31 9.03
N ALA A 116 23.48 1.96 8.64
CA ALA A 116 23.48 3.40 8.53
C ALA A 116 24.03 4.01 9.81
N ALA A 117 24.88 5.04 9.70
CA ALA A 117 25.36 5.74 10.88
C ALA A 117 24.15 6.12 11.74
N PRO A 118 24.15 5.84 13.05
CA PRO A 118 23.00 6.14 13.88
C PRO A 118 22.65 7.61 13.72
N PRO A 119 21.41 7.95 13.33
CA PRO A 119 21.01 9.33 13.16
C PRO A 119 21.14 10.03 14.49
N GLN A 120 21.55 11.30 14.47
CA GLN A 120 21.69 12.09 15.69
C GLN A 120 20.37 12.18 16.47
N GLN A 121 19.22 12.05 15.81
CA GLN A 121 17.91 11.91 16.46
C GLN A 121 16.86 11.25 15.54
N ARG A 122 16.50 10.01 15.84
CA ARG A 122 15.33 9.35 15.25
C ARG A 122 14.08 9.79 16.01
N LEU A 123 13.07 10.29 15.30
CA LEU A 123 11.84 10.79 15.88
C LEU A 123 10.62 10.11 15.23
N THR A 124 9.57 9.96 16.01
CA THR A 124 8.22 9.76 15.49
C THR A 124 7.73 11.07 14.86
N ILE A 125 6.71 10.99 14.01
CA ILE A 125 6.14 12.19 13.38
C ILE A 125 5.58 13.16 14.41
N SER A 126 4.94 12.67 15.48
CA SER A 126 4.45 13.52 16.57
C SER A 126 5.59 14.25 17.29
N GLU A 127 6.68 13.55 17.62
CA GLU A 127 7.85 14.17 18.25
C GLU A 127 8.49 15.21 17.34
N PHE A 128 8.60 14.92 16.04
CA PHE A 128 9.10 15.85 15.03
C PHE A 128 8.23 17.11 14.93
N LYS A 129 6.91 16.96 14.89
CA LYS A 129 5.98 18.11 14.85
C LYS A 129 6.11 19.01 16.07
N ASN A 130 6.49 18.46 17.22
CA ASN A 130 6.71 19.20 18.45
C ASN A 130 8.08 19.93 18.54
N LYS A 131 9.01 19.65 17.59
CA LYS A 131 10.27 20.41 17.52
C LYS A 131 10.02 21.84 17.02
N LYS A 132 10.92 22.74 17.35
CA LYS A 132 10.92 24.09 16.74
C LYS A 132 11.50 24.03 15.33
N ALA A 133 11.02 24.89 14.45
CA ALA A 133 11.64 25.08 13.14
C ALA A 133 13.10 25.51 13.31
N ASN A 134 14.01 24.91 12.55
CA ASN A 134 15.43 25.21 12.60
C ASN A 134 16.10 24.86 11.25
N GLU A 135 17.31 25.36 11.04
CA GLU A 135 18.09 25.18 9.81
C GLU A 135 19.31 24.25 10.02
N THR A 136 19.50 23.66 11.19
CA THR A 136 20.73 22.96 11.57
C THR A 136 20.50 21.53 12.08
N ASP A 137 19.42 21.30 12.78
CA ASP A 137 19.18 20.02 13.45
C ASP A 137 18.46 19.06 12.52
N TRP A 138 19.21 18.10 12.03
CA TRP A 138 18.70 17.04 11.18
C TRP A 138 18.08 15.92 12.01
N TYR A 139 16.89 15.51 11.62
CA TYR A 139 16.13 14.43 12.24
C TYR A 139 15.91 13.29 11.24
N GLU A 140 16.04 12.05 11.70
CA GLU A 140 15.58 10.90 10.93
C GLU A 140 14.09 10.73 11.14
N LEU A 141 13.34 10.75 10.05
CA LEU A 141 11.93 10.36 10.01
C LEU A 141 11.74 9.11 9.17
N THR A 142 10.87 8.23 9.65
CA THR A 142 10.39 7.07 8.89
C THR A 142 8.87 7.11 8.86
N GLY A 143 8.30 6.99 7.67
CA GLY A 143 6.84 6.94 7.52
C GLY A 143 6.42 6.24 6.24
N GLU A 144 5.16 5.80 6.17
CA GLU A 144 4.54 5.27 4.96
C GLU A 144 4.08 6.43 4.09
N ILE A 145 4.33 6.35 2.78
CA ILE A 145 3.92 7.37 1.82
C ILE A 145 2.40 7.26 1.61
N ALA A 146 1.67 8.30 1.97
CA ALA A 146 0.22 8.38 1.84
C ALA A 146 -0.21 8.87 0.44
N SER A 147 0.47 9.89 -0.08
CA SER A 147 0.27 10.43 -1.43
C SER A 147 1.52 11.13 -1.92
N ILE A 148 1.67 11.24 -3.23
CA ILE A 148 2.74 12.00 -3.88
C ILE A 148 2.09 13.14 -4.67
N GLU A 149 2.38 14.39 -4.25
CA GLU A 149 1.79 15.59 -4.83
C GLU A 149 2.60 16.13 -6.02
N ASN A 150 3.92 15.93 -5.96
CA ASN A 150 4.85 16.39 -6.98
C ASN A 150 6.02 15.40 -7.09
N GLU A 151 6.04 14.65 -8.19
CA GLU A 151 7.09 13.65 -8.49
C GLU A 151 8.39 14.30 -8.97
N GLU A 152 8.37 15.55 -9.39
CA GLU A 152 9.56 16.25 -9.88
C GLU A 152 10.51 16.62 -8.73
N TYR A 153 9.94 17.17 -7.65
CA TYR A 153 10.70 17.66 -6.50
C TYR A 153 10.59 16.77 -5.26
N GLY A 154 9.74 15.76 -5.29
CA GLY A 154 9.49 14.88 -4.13
C GLY A 154 8.71 15.57 -3.04
N ASN A 155 7.53 16.12 -3.38
CA ASN A 155 6.59 16.63 -2.40
C ASN A 155 5.51 15.57 -2.16
N PHE A 156 5.36 15.13 -0.91
CA PHE A 156 4.47 14.03 -0.56
C PHE A 156 4.09 14.06 0.92
N PHE A 157 3.09 13.26 1.28
CA PHE A 157 2.73 13.02 2.68
C PHE A 157 3.25 11.69 3.16
N ILE A 158 3.78 11.67 4.38
CA ILE A 158 4.06 10.44 5.12
C ILE A 158 3.27 10.43 6.42
N PHE A 159 2.98 9.21 6.89
CA PHE A 159 2.40 8.99 8.21
C PHE A 159 3.09 7.83 8.93
N ASP A 160 3.02 7.86 10.26
CA ASP A 160 3.30 6.76 11.16
C ASP A 160 2.11 6.56 12.12
N GLU A 161 2.26 5.74 13.15
CA GLU A 161 1.23 5.50 14.14
C GLU A 161 0.90 6.73 15.00
N THR A 162 1.75 7.77 14.98
CA THR A 162 1.67 8.96 15.85
C THR A 162 1.13 10.19 15.12
N GLY A 163 1.10 10.19 13.78
CA GLY A 163 0.60 11.29 13.00
C GLY A 163 1.04 11.27 11.54
N PHE A 164 0.89 12.40 10.88
CA PHE A 164 1.32 12.61 9.49
C PHE A 164 2.05 13.93 9.35
N VAL A 165 2.90 14.03 8.32
CA VAL A 165 3.63 15.26 7.99
C VAL A 165 3.80 15.39 6.46
N TYR A 166 3.78 16.63 5.98
CA TYR A 166 4.11 16.96 4.61
C TYR A 166 5.62 17.03 4.43
N VAL A 167 6.13 16.35 3.41
CA VAL A 167 7.52 16.44 2.98
C VAL A 167 7.58 17.43 1.82
N TYR A 168 8.32 18.50 2.00
CA TYR A 168 8.55 19.50 0.95
C TYR A 168 9.97 19.37 0.40
N GLY A 169 10.11 18.57 -0.66
CA GLY A 169 11.37 18.24 -1.32
C GLY A 169 12.10 17.04 -0.69
N LEU A 170 12.29 15.97 -1.46
CA LEU A 170 13.15 14.84 -1.11
C LEU A 170 14.17 14.61 -2.22
N CYS A 171 15.45 14.77 -1.89
CA CYS A 171 16.56 14.53 -2.80
C CYS A 171 17.21 13.16 -2.56
N LYS A 172 17.91 12.65 -3.55
CA LYS A 172 18.68 11.40 -3.41
C LYS A 172 19.83 11.55 -2.40
N THR A 173 20.45 12.72 -2.32
CA THR A 173 21.57 13.03 -1.43
C THR A 173 21.35 14.38 -0.77
N GLN A 174 22.00 14.59 0.38
CA GLN A 174 21.93 15.87 1.09
C GLN A 174 22.27 17.06 0.19
N LYS A 175 21.47 18.11 0.28
CA LYS A 175 21.63 19.38 -0.46
C LYS A 175 21.60 20.56 0.51
N GLY A 176 22.10 21.70 0.02
CA GLY A 176 22.02 22.97 0.74
C GLY A 176 20.69 23.67 0.54
N LYS A 177 20.51 24.77 1.27
CA LYS A 177 19.34 25.65 1.19
C LYS A 177 19.14 26.20 -0.23
N GLY A 178 17.92 26.19 -0.71
CA GLY A 178 17.57 26.69 -2.06
C GLY A 178 17.93 25.76 -3.21
N ALA A 179 18.32 24.50 -2.92
CA ALA A 179 18.63 23.54 -3.96
C ALA A 179 17.39 23.19 -4.79
N ASN A 180 17.52 23.29 -6.10
CA ASN A 180 16.54 22.84 -7.07
C ASN A 180 16.97 21.46 -7.58
N ASP A 181 16.59 20.40 -6.87
CA ASP A 181 16.97 19.01 -7.17
C ASP A 181 15.75 18.20 -7.60
N GLN A 182 15.87 17.49 -8.71
CA GLN A 182 14.81 16.67 -9.33
C GLN A 182 15.17 15.19 -9.30
N SER A 183 15.98 14.77 -8.34
CA SER A 183 16.40 13.35 -8.24
C SER A 183 15.35 12.40 -7.66
N PHE A 184 14.21 12.91 -7.17
CA PHE A 184 13.17 12.12 -6.53
C PHE A 184 12.68 10.95 -7.38
N ALA A 185 12.36 11.20 -8.65
CA ALA A 185 11.88 10.15 -9.56
C ALA A 185 12.82 8.95 -9.65
N SER A 186 14.15 9.18 -9.51
CA SER A 186 15.16 8.12 -9.55
C SER A 186 15.14 7.19 -8.33
N LEU A 187 14.45 7.56 -7.24
CA LEU A 187 14.30 6.75 -6.03
C LEU A 187 13.27 5.63 -6.21
N GLY A 188 12.38 5.76 -7.21
CA GLY A 188 11.32 4.79 -7.49
C GLY A 188 10.39 4.59 -6.30
N LEU A 189 10.11 5.66 -5.54
CA LEU A 189 9.18 5.65 -4.42
C LEU A 189 7.74 5.68 -4.93
N LYS A 190 6.85 5.01 -4.24
CA LYS A 190 5.41 4.95 -4.54
C LYS A 190 4.59 4.96 -3.26
N VAL A 191 3.31 5.28 -3.41
CA VAL A 191 2.35 5.24 -2.30
C VAL A 191 2.35 3.85 -1.67
N GLY A 192 2.35 3.82 -0.33
CA GLY A 192 2.45 2.61 0.47
C GLY A 192 3.88 2.18 0.82
N ASP A 193 4.91 2.68 0.14
CA ASP A 193 6.29 2.42 0.55
C ASP A 193 6.58 3.10 1.88
N LYS A 194 7.34 2.43 2.74
CA LYS A 194 7.89 3.03 3.96
C LYS A 194 9.24 3.66 3.61
N VAL A 195 9.33 4.97 3.68
CA VAL A 195 10.54 5.74 3.42
C VAL A 195 11.18 6.22 4.71
N THR A 196 12.50 6.11 4.79
CA THR A 196 13.32 6.74 5.83
C THR A 196 14.12 7.86 5.20
N MET A 197 14.14 9.02 5.82
CA MET A 197 14.84 10.21 5.33
C MET A 197 15.42 11.03 6.48
N MET A 198 16.44 11.82 6.17
CA MET A 198 16.93 12.89 7.03
C MET A 198 16.31 14.20 6.62
N THR A 199 15.82 14.97 7.58
CA THR A 199 15.09 16.20 7.30
C THR A 199 15.30 17.25 8.39
N LEU A 200 15.15 18.51 8.00
CA LEU A 200 14.98 19.62 8.94
C LEU A 200 13.48 19.82 9.20
N ARG A 201 13.15 20.31 10.39
CA ARG A 201 11.79 20.75 10.71
C ARG A 201 11.61 22.19 10.24
N SER A 202 10.76 22.39 9.24
CA SER A 202 10.39 23.71 8.74
C SER A 202 8.92 24.03 8.98
N GLU A 203 8.53 25.25 8.68
CA GLU A 203 7.15 25.71 8.75
C GLU A 203 6.89 26.73 7.65
N HIS A 204 5.79 26.54 6.93
CA HIS A 204 5.36 27.49 5.91
C HIS A 204 3.86 27.80 6.09
N SER A 205 3.55 29.09 6.24
CA SER A 205 2.15 29.56 6.42
C SER A 205 1.36 28.79 7.49
N GLY A 206 2.02 28.47 8.62
CA GLY A 206 1.42 27.72 9.72
C GLY A 206 1.35 26.19 9.51
N THR A 207 1.85 25.69 8.37
CA THR A 207 1.95 24.24 8.12
C THR A 207 3.34 23.75 8.48
N ILE A 208 3.39 22.69 9.30
CA ILE A 208 4.65 22.01 9.65
C ILE A 208 5.06 21.12 8.48
N GLU A 209 6.32 21.24 8.07
CA GLU A 209 6.89 20.50 6.95
C GLU A 209 8.18 19.80 7.34
N ALA A 210 8.42 18.65 6.74
CA ALA A 210 9.72 18.00 6.69
C ALA A 210 10.43 18.47 5.42
N GLY A 211 11.62 19.10 5.56
CA GLY A 211 12.35 19.70 4.44
C GLY A 211 12.13 21.20 4.33
N GLY A 212 11.50 21.68 3.26
CA GLY A 212 11.31 23.10 3.01
C GLY A 212 12.40 23.69 2.09
N GLN A 213 12.88 24.90 2.36
CA GLN A 213 13.95 25.50 1.55
C GLN A 213 15.24 24.68 1.49
N THR A 214 15.49 23.86 2.52
CA THR A 214 16.53 22.83 2.51
C THR A 214 15.80 21.48 2.42
N PRO A 215 15.84 20.82 1.25
CA PRO A 215 15.09 19.59 1.07
C PRO A 215 15.61 18.47 1.96
N ALA A 216 14.70 17.55 2.32
CA ALA A 216 15.08 16.29 2.94
C ALA A 216 15.97 15.44 2.00
N TYR A 217 16.72 14.49 2.53
CA TYR A 217 17.42 13.53 1.72
C TYR A 217 17.13 12.09 2.11
N PHE A 218 17.13 11.23 1.09
CA PHE A 218 16.78 9.83 1.18
C PHE A 218 17.84 9.05 1.97
N VAL A 219 17.39 8.13 2.82
CA VAL A 219 18.23 7.19 3.56
C VAL A 219 17.95 5.76 3.07
N SER A 220 16.69 5.32 3.16
CA SER A 220 16.30 3.97 2.75
C SER A 220 14.82 3.89 2.44
N LYS A 221 14.42 2.80 1.76
CA LYS A 221 13.02 2.45 1.57
C LYS A 221 12.78 0.98 1.87
N LYS A 222 11.56 0.69 2.31
CA LYS A 222 10.99 -0.66 2.34
C LYS A 222 9.72 -0.63 1.52
N GLU A 223 9.58 -1.57 0.58
CA GLU A 223 8.35 -1.69 -0.19
C GLU A 223 7.16 -1.98 0.73
N GLY A 224 6.09 -1.23 0.54
CA GLY A 224 4.86 -1.43 1.25
C GLY A 224 4.13 -2.69 0.79
N THR A 225 3.36 -3.26 1.72
CA THR A 225 2.46 -4.38 1.41
C THR A 225 1.08 -3.90 0.95
N TYR A 226 0.77 -2.62 1.19
CA TYR A 226 -0.49 -2.01 0.80
C TYR A 226 -0.62 -1.93 -0.72
N ARG A 227 -1.81 -2.30 -1.21
CA ARG A 227 -2.16 -2.23 -2.63
C ARG A 227 -3.51 -1.55 -2.76
N LEU A 228 -3.57 -0.52 -3.59
CA LEU A 228 -4.82 0.08 -4.01
C LEU A 228 -5.39 -0.77 -5.15
N GLY A 229 -6.64 -1.23 -5.00
CA GLY A 229 -7.39 -1.86 -6.07
C GLY A 229 -7.86 -0.81 -7.07
N ARG A 230 -8.09 -1.22 -8.30
CA ARG A 230 -8.60 -0.32 -9.32
C ARG A 230 -9.74 -0.96 -10.08
N LYS A 231 -10.23 -1.15 -10.88
CA LYS A 231 -11.33 -1.71 -11.68
C LYS A 231 -11.67 -3.15 -11.27
N VAL A 232 -12.79 -3.35 -10.61
CA VAL A 232 -13.27 -4.67 -10.17
C VAL A 232 -14.76 -4.78 -10.46
N SER A 233 -15.23 -6.01 -10.71
CA SER A 233 -16.67 -6.29 -10.82
C SER A 233 -17.40 -5.94 -9.52
N SER A 234 -18.56 -5.28 -9.63
CA SER A 234 -19.46 -5.01 -8.50
C SER A 234 -19.96 -6.30 -7.83
N THR A 235 -20.05 -7.40 -8.57
CA THR A 235 -20.50 -8.69 -8.07
C THR A 235 -19.41 -9.42 -7.30
N LYS A 236 -19.00 -8.89 -6.14
CA LYS A 236 -18.01 -9.50 -5.28
C LYS A 236 -18.68 -10.09 -4.04
N ALA A 237 -18.62 -11.41 -3.87
CA ALA A 237 -19.23 -12.11 -2.74
C ALA A 237 -18.86 -11.47 -1.39
N GLY A 238 -19.87 -11.18 -0.58
CA GLY A 238 -19.70 -10.55 0.73
C GLY A 238 -19.47 -9.04 0.73
N TRP A 239 -19.46 -8.38 -0.43
CA TRP A 239 -19.40 -6.91 -0.54
C TRP A 239 -20.81 -6.36 -0.74
N LEU A 240 -21.61 -6.43 0.32
CA LEU A 240 -23.03 -6.11 0.28
C LEU A 240 -23.33 -4.62 0.06
N GLU A 241 -22.34 -3.76 0.27
CA GLU A 241 -22.44 -2.32 0.01
C GLU A 241 -22.42 -1.95 -1.46
N LEU A 242 -21.90 -2.80 -2.35
CA LEU A 242 -21.69 -2.41 -3.74
C LEU A 242 -22.98 -2.31 -4.53
N PRO A 243 -23.26 -1.14 -5.16
CA PRO A 243 -24.27 -1.02 -6.20
C PRO A 243 -23.83 -1.67 -7.52
N ALA A 244 -24.76 -1.85 -8.43
CA ALA A 244 -24.45 -2.21 -9.80
C ALA A 244 -23.51 -1.18 -10.45
N THR A 245 -22.58 -1.67 -11.28
CA THR A 245 -21.72 -0.85 -12.12
C THR A 245 -22.04 -1.10 -13.58
N SER A 246 -21.89 -0.08 -14.43
CA SER A 246 -21.97 -0.24 -15.88
C SER A 246 -20.61 -0.56 -16.47
N ASP A 247 -20.59 -1.26 -17.60
CA ASP A 247 -19.39 -1.41 -18.43
C ASP A 247 -19.24 -0.15 -19.30
N SER A 248 -18.49 0.82 -18.79
CA SER A 248 -18.31 2.13 -19.42
C SER A 248 -16.87 2.59 -19.32
N ASP A 249 -16.29 3.04 -20.42
CA ASP A 249 -14.96 3.65 -20.44
C ASP A 249 -14.92 5.02 -19.73
N LYS A 250 -16.08 5.56 -19.37
CA LYS A 250 -16.23 6.85 -18.68
C LYS A 250 -16.22 6.74 -17.17
N GLN A 251 -16.22 5.53 -16.64
CA GLN A 251 -16.31 5.27 -15.21
C GLN A 251 -15.36 4.15 -14.80
N ASP A 252 -14.77 4.28 -13.61
CA ASP A 252 -13.93 3.26 -12.99
C ASP A 252 -14.34 3.04 -11.54
N LEU A 253 -14.23 1.80 -11.06
CA LEU A 253 -14.36 1.47 -9.64
C LEU A 253 -13.01 1.58 -8.96
N LEU A 254 -12.85 2.59 -8.11
CA LEU A 254 -11.64 2.83 -7.32
C LEU A 254 -11.80 2.13 -5.97
N ILE A 255 -10.93 1.17 -5.67
CA ILE A 255 -10.99 0.39 -4.43
C ILE A 255 -9.88 0.85 -3.50
N HIS A 256 -10.26 1.19 -2.27
CA HIS A 256 -9.36 1.53 -1.18
C HIS A 256 -9.47 0.47 -0.09
N SER A 257 -8.33 -0.03 0.38
CA SER A 257 -8.26 -1.10 1.37
C SER A 257 -7.48 -0.69 2.60
N PHE A 258 -7.83 -1.26 3.74
CA PHE A 258 -6.99 -1.21 4.93
C PHE A 258 -5.65 -1.94 4.68
N PRO A 259 -4.61 -1.72 5.53
CA PRO A 259 -3.32 -2.39 5.39
C PRO A 259 -3.37 -3.91 5.42
N ASP A 260 -4.37 -4.49 6.08
CA ASP A 260 -4.63 -5.93 6.14
C ASP A 260 -5.35 -6.47 4.88
N GLY A 261 -5.68 -5.58 3.93
CA GLY A 261 -6.39 -5.91 2.71
C GLY A 261 -7.91 -5.95 2.84
N SER A 262 -8.47 -5.71 4.04
CA SER A 262 -9.92 -5.54 4.20
C SER A 262 -10.39 -4.23 3.56
N ARG A 263 -11.71 -4.12 3.35
CA ARG A 263 -12.32 -2.98 2.63
C ARG A 263 -12.29 -1.71 3.44
N ASN A 264 -11.76 -0.62 2.86
CA ASN A 264 -11.95 0.73 3.39
C ASN A 264 -13.20 1.37 2.77
N TYR A 265 -13.16 1.67 1.48
CA TYR A 265 -14.30 2.12 0.69
C TYR A 265 -14.03 1.93 -0.81
N GLU A 266 -15.10 1.89 -1.59
CA GLU A 266 -15.07 1.91 -3.05
C GLU A 266 -15.74 3.18 -3.56
N ALA A 267 -15.14 3.78 -4.61
CA ALA A 267 -15.68 4.96 -5.26
C ALA A 267 -15.91 4.69 -6.75
N TYR A 268 -17.13 4.91 -7.23
CA TYR A 268 -17.47 4.76 -8.64
C TYR A 268 -17.26 6.09 -9.35
N TRP A 269 -16.08 6.25 -9.94
CA TRP A 269 -15.56 7.49 -10.47
C TRP A 269 -16.10 7.81 -11.85
N ASP A 270 -16.62 9.02 -12.05
CA ASP A 270 -17.10 9.56 -13.32
C ASP A 270 -16.07 10.57 -13.89
N TYR A 271 -15.45 10.21 -15.00
CA TYR A 271 -14.41 11.01 -15.65
C TYR A 271 -14.96 12.26 -16.34
N ASP A 272 -16.19 12.23 -16.84
CA ASP A 272 -16.78 13.36 -17.55
C ASP A 272 -17.18 14.49 -16.57
N ASN A 273 -17.58 14.13 -15.35
CA ASN A 273 -18.08 15.04 -14.33
C ASN A 273 -17.07 15.37 -13.23
N LEU A 274 -15.97 14.61 -13.14
CA LEU A 274 -14.94 14.68 -12.09
C LEU A 274 -15.53 14.58 -10.67
N VAL A 275 -16.48 13.67 -10.48
CA VAL A 275 -17.08 13.29 -9.19
C VAL A 275 -17.25 11.78 -9.12
N SER A 276 -17.29 11.21 -7.92
CA SER A 276 -17.79 9.85 -7.75
C SER A 276 -19.31 9.85 -7.77
N SER A 277 -19.92 9.05 -8.65
CA SER A 277 -21.37 8.85 -8.70
C SER A 277 -21.88 8.30 -7.38
N TRP A 278 -21.08 7.43 -6.77
CA TRP A 278 -21.28 6.94 -5.41
C TRP A 278 -19.96 6.49 -4.76
N VAL A 279 -19.97 6.48 -3.43
CA VAL A 279 -18.95 5.87 -2.57
C VAL A 279 -19.64 4.88 -1.64
N ALA A 280 -19.17 3.64 -1.62
CA ALA A 280 -19.74 2.54 -0.85
C ALA A 280 -18.74 1.99 0.17
N TYR A 281 -19.20 1.69 1.39
CA TYR A 281 -18.33 1.22 2.46
C TYR A 281 -19.07 0.50 3.59
N PRO A 282 -18.46 -0.52 4.21
CA PRO A 282 -18.94 -1.06 5.45
C PRO A 282 -18.59 -0.13 6.62
N LEU A 283 -19.51 0.03 7.55
CA LEU A 283 -19.36 0.85 8.76
C LEU A 283 -19.78 0.03 9.99
N CYS A 284 -18.90 -0.05 10.98
CA CYS A 284 -19.18 -0.66 12.28
C CYS A 284 -18.58 0.19 13.40
N ALA A 285 -18.91 -0.13 14.65
CA ALA A 285 -18.42 0.61 15.80
C ALA A 285 -16.87 0.74 15.83
N GLY A 286 -16.15 -0.28 15.37
CA GLY A 286 -14.69 -0.29 15.31
C GLY A 286 -14.06 0.65 14.28
N ASN A 287 -14.84 1.11 13.28
CA ASN A 287 -14.37 2.09 12.29
C ASN A 287 -14.51 3.53 12.77
N ILE A 288 -15.45 3.76 13.71
CA ILE A 288 -15.82 5.09 14.19
C ILE A 288 -14.93 5.44 15.38
N GLY A 289 -14.32 6.61 15.35
CA GLY A 289 -13.41 6.99 16.44
C GLY A 289 -13.27 8.50 16.60
N THR A 290 -12.42 8.86 17.55
CA THR A 290 -12.09 10.25 17.90
C THR A 290 -10.68 10.63 17.43
N GLY A 291 -10.18 9.96 16.40
CA GLY A 291 -8.88 10.28 15.81
C GLY A 291 -8.81 11.71 15.27
N GLU A 292 -7.60 12.19 15.06
CA GLU A 292 -7.37 13.50 14.45
C GLU A 292 -7.88 13.53 13.00
N ARG A 293 -8.71 14.52 12.68
CA ARG A 293 -9.12 14.81 11.31
C ARG A 293 -7.92 15.35 10.54
N THR A 294 -7.51 14.67 9.46
CA THR A 294 -6.28 15.00 8.74
C THR A 294 -6.36 16.31 7.96
N GLU A 295 -7.54 16.69 7.44
CA GLU A 295 -7.82 17.90 6.64
C GLU A 295 -6.87 18.13 5.45
N LYS A 296 -6.25 17.07 4.94
CA LYS A 296 -5.28 17.13 3.85
C LYS A 296 -5.89 16.69 2.53
N PHE A 297 -6.60 17.64 1.88
CA PHE A 297 -7.20 17.44 0.57
C PHE A 297 -6.12 17.24 -0.48
N THR A 298 -6.06 16.07 -1.08
CA THR A 298 -4.99 15.64 -1.95
C THR A 298 -5.47 14.75 -3.10
N LEU A 299 -4.56 14.42 -4.00
CA LEU A 299 -4.83 13.55 -5.13
C LEU A 299 -4.98 12.09 -4.71
N ASN A 300 -5.92 11.38 -5.33
CA ASN A 300 -6.02 9.94 -5.23
C ASN A 300 -4.91 9.29 -6.09
N PRO A 301 -4.02 8.46 -5.51
CA PRO A 301 -2.90 7.86 -6.24
C PRO A 301 -3.32 6.83 -7.30
N LEU A 302 -4.59 6.42 -7.33
CA LEU A 302 -5.13 5.51 -8.35
C LEU A 302 -5.33 6.19 -9.71
N LEU A 303 -5.39 7.51 -9.74
CA LEU A 303 -5.68 8.29 -10.93
C LEU A 303 -4.58 9.33 -11.20
N PRO A 304 -4.24 9.59 -12.46
CA PRO A 304 -3.37 10.70 -12.80
C PRO A 304 -4.05 12.04 -12.50
N ARG A 305 -3.27 13.09 -12.25
CA ARG A 305 -3.74 14.41 -11.83
C ARG A 305 -4.73 15.06 -12.81
N ASP A 306 -4.54 14.84 -14.10
CA ASP A 306 -5.42 15.38 -15.15
C ASP A 306 -6.80 14.71 -15.19
N LYS A 307 -6.98 13.56 -14.53
CA LYS A 307 -8.20 12.75 -14.50
C LYS A 307 -8.99 12.85 -13.20
N GLN A 308 -8.62 13.74 -12.30
CA GLN A 308 -9.27 13.94 -11.01
C GLN A 308 -9.18 15.41 -10.58
N PRO A 309 -10.05 15.91 -9.68
CA PRO A 309 -9.95 17.27 -9.17
C PRO A 309 -8.77 17.40 -8.20
N TYR A 310 -8.06 18.53 -8.28
CA TYR A 310 -7.06 18.91 -7.31
C TYR A 310 -7.61 20.01 -6.41
N LEU A 311 -7.87 19.70 -5.15
CA LEU A 311 -8.63 20.50 -4.20
C LEU A 311 -7.86 20.89 -2.92
N PRO A 312 -6.60 21.36 -2.99
CA PRO A 312 -5.86 21.80 -1.80
C PRO A 312 -6.51 23.01 -1.12
N ARG A 313 -7.37 23.72 -1.83
CA ARG A 313 -8.18 24.84 -1.40
C ARG A 313 -9.63 24.69 -1.91
N ALA A 314 -10.54 25.53 -1.42
CA ALA A 314 -11.93 25.54 -1.87
C ALA A 314 -12.06 25.68 -3.39
N TYR A 315 -13.21 25.29 -3.91
CA TYR A 315 -13.57 25.48 -5.32
C TYR A 315 -13.49 26.95 -5.74
N GLN A 316 -13.28 27.16 -7.04
CA GLN A 316 -13.11 28.48 -7.64
C GLN A 316 -14.15 28.71 -8.73
N ALA A 317 -14.33 29.98 -9.13
CA ALA A 317 -15.21 30.49 -10.16
C ALA A 317 -16.72 30.38 -9.90
N GLY A 318 -17.48 31.23 -10.53
CA GLY A 318 -18.95 31.30 -10.41
C GLY A 318 -19.41 31.42 -8.95
N ASN A 319 -20.34 30.57 -8.55
CA ASN A 319 -20.89 30.51 -7.18
C ASN A 319 -20.01 29.62 -6.25
N ALA A 320 -18.71 29.56 -6.46
CA ALA A 320 -17.82 28.66 -5.72
C ALA A 320 -17.92 28.83 -4.19
N GLY A 321 -18.19 30.05 -3.68
CA GLY A 321 -18.40 30.30 -2.25
C GLY A 321 -19.66 29.67 -1.65
N GLN A 322 -20.55 29.14 -2.47
CA GLN A 322 -21.76 28.44 -2.05
C GLN A 322 -21.49 26.94 -1.80
N TYR A 323 -20.40 26.39 -2.33
CA TYR A 323 -20.14 24.96 -2.32
C TYR A 323 -18.92 24.60 -1.50
N ASP A 324 -19.13 23.67 -0.57
CA ASP A 324 -18.06 23.00 0.18
C ASP A 324 -17.48 21.83 -0.63
N ARG A 325 -16.28 21.40 -0.24
CA ARG A 325 -15.74 20.08 -0.61
C ARG A 325 -16.47 19.03 0.23
N GLY A 326 -17.70 18.67 -0.21
CA GLY A 326 -18.56 17.72 0.49
C GLY A 326 -18.00 16.30 0.42
N HIS A 327 -17.82 15.67 1.58
CA HIS A 327 -17.37 14.28 1.66
C HIS A 327 -18.50 13.32 1.28
N GLN A 328 -18.20 12.28 0.51
CA GLN A 328 -19.13 11.17 0.33
C GLN A 328 -18.98 10.13 1.46
N ILE A 329 -17.78 9.55 1.69
CA ILE A 329 -17.48 8.91 2.98
C ILE A 329 -16.96 9.98 3.94
N PRO A 330 -17.65 10.22 5.08
CA PRO A 330 -17.22 11.21 6.05
C PRO A 330 -15.89 10.88 6.71
N SER A 331 -15.08 11.88 6.99
CA SER A 331 -13.83 11.71 7.76
C SER A 331 -14.08 11.05 9.12
N ALA A 332 -15.18 11.37 9.80
CA ALA A 332 -15.53 10.79 11.10
C ALA A 332 -15.88 9.29 11.08
N ASP A 333 -16.06 8.70 9.90
CA ASP A 333 -16.32 7.27 9.72
C ASP A 333 -15.01 6.45 9.66
N ARG A 334 -13.84 7.11 9.75
CA ARG A 334 -12.51 6.49 9.74
C ARG A 334 -11.61 7.13 10.80
N TRP A 335 -11.17 6.34 11.78
CA TRP A 335 -10.46 6.84 12.96
C TRP A 335 -8.94 6.79 12.86
N SER A 336 -8.33 5.90 12.05
CA SER A 336 -6.88 5.84 11.94
C SER A 336 -6.37 6.84 10.91
N PHE A 337 -5.19 7.42 11.14
CA PHE A 337 -4.59 8.44 10.27
C PHE A 337 -4.62 8.07 8.80
N ARG A 338 -4.20 6.84 8.47
CA ARG A 338 -4.10 6.37 7.11
C ARG A 338 -5.43 6.37 6.37
N VAL A 339 -6.42 5.67 6.91
CA VAL A 339 -7.73 5.54 6.26
C VAL A 339 -8.54 6.82 6.35
N ASN A 340 -8.30 7.65 7.39
CA ASN A 340 -8.86 8.99 7.46
C ASN A 340 -8.26 9.89 6.38
N PHE A 341 -6.95 9.81 6.13
CA PHE A 341 -6.29 10.55 5.06
C PHE A 341 -6.93 10.26 3.69
N GLU A 342 -7.25 9.00 3.41
CA GLU A 342 -7.89 8.59 2.15
C GLU A 342 -9.29 9.21 1.96
N THR A 343 -9.98 9.58 3.03
CA THR A 343 -11.27 10.28 2.93
C THR A 343 -11.14 11.71 2.39
N PHE A 344 -9.93 12.27 2.34
CA PHE A 344 -9.63 13.60 1.80
C PHE A 344 -9.12 13.59 0.36
N PHE A 345 -9.14 12.44 -0.30
CA PHE A 345 -8.87 12.40 -1.75
C PHE A 345 -9.91 13.19 -2.54
N GLY A 346 -9.46 13.92 -3.56
CA GLY A 346 -10.35 14.67 -4.44
C GLY A 346 -11.49 13.84 -5.04
N THR A 347 -11.26 12.54 -5.22
CA THR A 347 -12.27 11.58 -5.71
C THR A 347 -13.40 11.29 -4.72
N ASN A 348 -13.22 11.64 -3.45
CA ASN A 348 -14.26 11.55 -2.42
C ASN A 348 -15.02 12.89 -2.21
N MET A 349 -14.59 13.94 -2.93
CA MET A 349 -15.14 15.29 -2.77
C MET A 349 -16.10 15.64 -3.90
N THR A 350 -17.21 16.26 -3.54
CA THR A 350 -18.21 16.78 -4.49
C THR A 350 -18.62 18.19 -4.12
N PRO A 351 -19.00 19.06 -5.11
CA PRO A 351 -19.50 20.40 -4.81
C PRO A 351 -20.88 20.33 -4.12
N GLN A 352 -20.88 20.39 -2.79
CA GLN A 352 -22.09 20.31 -1.96
C GLN A 352 -22.44 21.68 -1.40
N ASP A 353 -23.71 22.09 -1.51
CA ASP A 353 -24.18 23.31 -0.90
C ASP A 353 -23.81 23.37 0.58
N ASN A 354 -23.17 24.46 1.02
CA ASN A 354 -22.64 24.54 2.39
C ASN A 354 -23.75 24.59 3.45
N GLY A 355 -24.95 25.10 3.09
CA GLY A 355 -26.12 25.05 3.98
C GLY A 355 -26.71 23.63 4.10
N LEU A 356 -26.57 22.79 3.08
CA LEU A 356 -26.87 21.35 3.18
C LEU A 356 -25.78 20.60 3.95
N ASN A 357 -24.52 20.76 3.53
CA ASN A 357 -23.37 20.03 4.08
C ASN A 357 -23.24 20.23 5.61
N SER A 358 -23.33 21.47 6.08
CA SER A 358 -23.12 21.80 7.49
C SER A 358 -24.36 21.55 8.39
N ASN A 359 -25.52 21.26 7.83
CA ASN A 359 -26.76 21.07 8.60
C ASN A 359 -27.38 19.69 8.34
N ALA A 360 -28.40 19.57 7.49
CA ALA A 360 -29.16 18.33 7.33
C ALA A 360 -28.27 17.11 6.98
N TRP A 361 -27.26 17.31 6.14
CA TRP A 361 -26.33 16.24 5.78
C TRP A 361 -25.46 15.80 6.96
N ALA A 362 -24.86 16.76 7.67
CA ALA A 362 -24.07 16.46 8.88
C ALA A 362 -24.91 15.75 9.98
N VAL A 363 -26.19 16.15 10.12
CA VAL A 363 -27.14 15.48 11.01
C VAL A 363 -27.40 14.04 10.59
N LEU A 364 -27.61 13.78 9.29
CA LEU A 364 -27.78 12.43 8.78
C LEU A 364 -26.52 11.59 8.99
N GLU A 365 -25.33 12.12 8.72
CA GLU A 365 -24.06 11.42 8.98
C GLU A 365 -23.88 11.05 10.47
N GLY A 366 -24.24 11.96 11.37
CA GLY A 366 -24.26 11.67 12.80
C GLY A 366 -25.17 10.49 13.15
N LYS A 367 -26.40 10.50 12.58
CA LYS A 367 -27.37 9.44 12.80
C LYS A 367 -26.92 8.10 12.20
N VAL A 368 -26.30 8.11 11.02
CA VAL A 368 -25.70 6.92 10.39
C VAL A 368 -24.65 6.27 11.32
N ARG A 369 -23.78 7.08 11.92
CA ARG A 369 -22.80 6.58 12.89
C ARG A 369 -23.47 5.97 14.15
N ASP A 370 -24.55 6.59 14.62
CA ASP A 370 -25.30 6.05 15.78
C ASP A 370 -25.96 4.70 15.45
N TRP A 371 -26.50 4.54 14.25
CA TRP A 371 -27.04 3.27 13.77
C TRP A 371 -25.93 2.22 13.57
N ALA A 372 -24.79 2.61 13.02
CA ALA A 372 -23.67 1.69 12.84
C ALA A 372 -23.13 1.12 14.16
N LYS A 373 -23.08 1.94 15.22
CA LYS A 373 -22.68 1.49 16.57
C LYS A 373 -23.61 0.45 17.18
N LYS A 374 -24.86 0.35 16.69
CA LYS A 374 -25.92 -0.56 17.15
C LYS A 374 -26.20 -1.71 16.18
N SER A 375 -25.33 -1.89 15.21
CA SER A 375 -25.40 -2.93 14.16
C SER A 375 -24.13 -3.75 14.16
N ASP A 376 -24.20 -4.99 13.68
CA ASP A 376 -22.96 -5.73 13.40
C ASP A 376 -22.17 -5.04 12.27
N THR A 377 -22.90 -4.65 11.24
CA THR A 377 -22.37 -3.83 10.13
C THR A 377 -23.52 -3.02 9.54
N LEU A 378 -23.25 -1.76 9.27
CA LEU A 378 -24.08 -0.90 8.42
C LEU A 378 -23.33 -0.72 7.10
N TYR A 379 -23.91 -1.23 6.02
CA TYR A 379 -23.42 -1.01 4.67
C TYR A 379 -23.97 0.30 4.16
N VAL A 380 -23.09 1.21 3.77
CA VAL A 380 -23.44 2.60 3.40
C VAL A 380 -23.05 2.85 1.97
N VAL A 381 -24.01 3.33 1.18
CA VAL A 381 -23.74 3.94 -0.13
C VAL A 381 -24.11 5.40 -0.03
N THR A 382 -23.16 6.28 -0.26
CA THR A 382 -23.39 7.72 -0.40
C THR A 382 -23.15 8.09 -1.84
N GLY A 383 -24.05 8.84 -2.45
CA GLY A 383 -23.86 9.26 -3.83
C GLY A 383 -24.49 10.61 -4.16
N CYS A 384 -24.25 11.03 -5.38
CA CYS A 384 -24.79 12.25 -5.93
C CYS A 384 -25.28 12.06 -7.37
N THR A 385 -26.21 12.91 -7.82
CA THR A 385 -26.75 12.83 -9.18
C THR A 385 -26.28 14.00 -10.01
N VAL A 386 -25.61 13.69 -11.12
CA VAL A 386 -25.11 14.67 -12.11
C VAL A 386 -25.85 14.59 -13.45
N ALA A 387 -26.80 13.66 -13.59
CA ALA A 387 -27.59 13.51 -14.81
C ALA A 387 -28.33 14.82 -15.16
N GLY A 388 -28.08 15.32 -16.37
CA GLY A 388 -28.66 16.58 -16.84
C GLY A 388 -28.06 17.85 -16.21
N CYS A 389 -27.08 17.76 -15.32
CA CYS A 389 -26.39 18.91 -14.76
C CYS A 389 -25.45 19.55 -15.77
N THR A 390 -25.49 20.88 -15.88
CA THR A 390 -24.63 21.66 -16.78
C THR A 390 -23.78 22.70 -16.04
N THR A 391 -24.10 22.93 -14.77
CA THR A 391 -23.34 23.85 -13.90
C THR A 391 -22.13 23.19 -13.28
N TYR A 392 -21.07 23.98 -13.07
CA TYR A 392 -19.82 23.48 -12.54
C TYR A 392 -19.12 24.54 -11.70
N VAL A 393 -18.22 24.08 -10.86
CA VAL A 393 -17.16 24.88 -10.21
C VAL A 393 -15.81 24.50 -10.80
N LEU A 394 -14.75 25.27 -10.49
CA LEU A 394 -13.38 24.95 -10.92
C LEU A 394 -12.56 24.47 -9.74
N ASP A 395 -11.71 23.49 -9.98
CA ASP A 395 -10.67 23.06 -9.05
C ASP A 395 -9.41 23.97 -9.13
N ALA A 396 -8.35 23.65 -8.40
CA ALA A 396 -7.14 24.44 -8.38
C ALA A 396 -6.35 24.42 -9.72
N ASP A 397 -6.61 23.42 -10.57
CA ASP A 397 -6.04 23.28 -11.91
C ASP A 397 -6.97 23.82 -13.01
N ASN A 398 -8.04 24.52 -12.65
CA ASN A 398 -9.09 25.04 -13.56
C ASN A 398 -9.86 23.93 -14.31
N LYS A 399 -9.91 22.71 -13.79
CA LYS A 399 -10.78 21.65 -14.31
C LYS A 399 -12.21 21.87 -13.82
N LYS A 400 -13.17 21.55 -14.70
CA LYS A 400 -14.59 21.66 -14.37
C LYS A 400 -15.04 20.47 -13.53
N VAL A 401 -15.60 20.75 -12.36
CA VAL A 401 -16.21 19.76 -11.48
C VAL A 401 -17.70 20.02 -11.48
N THR A 402 -18.50 19.07 -11.97
CA THR A 402 -19.97 19.23 -12.11
C THR A 402 -20.61 19.38 -10.73
N ILE A 403 -21.52 20.33 -10.60
CA ILE A 403 -22.34 20.51 -9.40
C ILE A 403 -23.51 19.53 -9.46
N PRO A 404 -23.62 18.57 -8.53
CA PRO A 404 -24.74 17.63 -8.48
C PRO A 404 -26.06 18.31 -8.18
N SER A 405 -27.16 17.76 -8.69
CA SER A 405 -28.51 18.24 -8.37
C SER A 405 -29.00 17.78 -7.00
N GLY A 406 -28.46 16.68 -6.48
CA GLY A 406 -28.84 16.15 -5.17
C GLY A 406 -27.92 15.05 -4.68
N TYR A 407 -28.09 14.70 -3.42
CA TYR A 407 -27.33 13.72 -2.69
C TYR A 407 -28.21 12.66 -2.06
N TYR A 408 -27.69 11.45 -1.94
CA TYR A 408 -28.40 10.35 -1.30
C TYR A 408 -27.52 9.51 -0.41
N LYS A 409 -28.17 8.80 0.52
CA LYS A 409 -27.59 7.66 1.23
C LYS A 409 -28.55 6.49 1.12
N ALA A 410 -28.03 5.32 0.67
CA ALA A 410 -28.67 4.02 0.79
C ALA A 410 -27.98 3.25 1.89
N LEU A 411 -28.74 2.73 2.84
CA LEU A 411 -28.26 2.06 4.05
C LEU A 411 -28.82 0.64 4.12
N LEU A 412 -27.96 -0.34 4.32
CA LEU A 412 -28.33 -1.73 4.60
C LEU A 412 -27.75 -2.14 5.97
N ARG A 413 -28.62 -2.32 6.95
CA ARG A 413 -28.22 -2.82 8.28
C ARG A 413 -28.21 -4.33 8.28
N ARG A 414 -27.14 -4.90 8.87
CA ARG A 414 -27.06 -6.32 9.23
C ARG A 414 -26.95 -6.48 10.74
N SER A 415 -27.71 -7.46 11.29
CA SER A 415 -27.57 -7.91 12.68
C SER A 415 -27.88 -9.41 12.72
N GLY A 416 -26.86 -10.24 12.89
CA GLY A 416 -26.96 -11.70 12.65
C GLY A 416 -27.35 -11.97 11.20
N ASP A 417 -28.48 -12.67 11.02
CA ASP A 417 -29.06 -12.98 9.72
C ASP A 417 -30.19 -12.04 9.29
N GLU A 418 -30.46 -11.01 10.10
CA GLU A 418 -31.49 -10.01 9.82
C GLU A 418 -30.93 -8.82 9.04
N TYR A 419 -31.68 -8.36 8.06
CA TYR A 419 -31.39 -7.20 7.25
C TYR A 419 -32.54 -6.22 7.29
N THR A 420 -32.24 -4.93 7.32
CA THR A 420 -33.22 -3.84 7.10
C THR A 420 -32.55 -2.71 6.34
N ALA A 421 -33.30 -2.03 5.47
CA ALA A 421 -32.77 -0.95 4.66
C ALA A 421 -33.50 0.38 4.86
N ALA A 422 -32.83 1.47 4.55
CA ALA A 422 -33.41 2.81 4.52
C ALA A 422 -32.65 3.70 3.53
N ALA A 423 -33.36 4.55 2.82
CA ALA A 423 -32.76 5.52 1.90
C ALA A 423 -33.16 6.95 2.26
N PHE A 424 -32.28 7.89 1.90
CA PHE A 424 -32.46 9.32 2.10
C PHE A 424 -32.02 10.08 0.85
N TRP A 425 -32.77 11.09 0.50
CA TRP A 425 -32.48 12.04 -0.59
C TRP A 425 -32.54 13.47 -0.10
N PHE A 426 -31.62 14.31 -0.54
CA PHE A 426 -31.61 15.75 -0.35
C PHE A 426 -31.25 16.45 -1.67
N ASP A 427 -32.04 17.44 -2.07
CA ASP A 427 -31.62 18.34 -3.15
C ASP A 427 -30.38 19.13 -2.71
N ASN A 428 -29.48 19.44 -3.66
CA ASN A 428 -28.24 20.17 -3.37
C ASN A 428 -28.47 21.66 -3.17
N VAL A 429 -29.27 22.00 -2.17
CA VAL A 429 -29.64 23.35 -1.75
C VAL A 429 -29.64 23.42 -0.22
N GLU A 430 -29.59 24.64 0.32
CA GLU A 430 -29.64 24.84 1.77
C GLU A 430 -30.78 24.04 2.43
N ASN A 431 -30.44 23.26 3.45
CA ASN A 431 -31.39 22.51 4.26
C ASN A 431 -30.96 22.54 5.73
N LYS A 432 -31.73 23.25 6.57
CA LYS A 432 -31.45 23.50 7.99
C LYS A 432 -32.07 22.48 8.96
N ALA A 433 -32.40 21.28 8.50
CA ALA A 433 -32.93 20.25 9.39
C ALA A 433 -31.93 19.92 10.51
N THR A 434 -32.41 19.89 11.74
CA THR A 434 -31.64 19.60 12.94
C THR A 434 -31.86 18.18 13.47
N SER A 435 -32.71 17.39 12.83
CA SER A 435 -33.02 16.00 13.15
C SER A 435 -33.50 15.24 11.92
N ILE A 436 -33.19 13.96 11.84
CA ILE A 436 -33.70 13.05 10.81
C ILE A 436 -35.06 12.51 11.26
N LYS A 437 -36.09 12.71 10.40
CA LYS A 437 -37.48 12.30 10.64
C LYS A 437 -37.85 11.13 9.74
N LYS A 438 -38.83 10.31 10.16
CA LYS A 438 -39.40 9.21 9.38
C LYS A 438 -39.81 9.63 7.95
N SER A 439 -40.40 10.82 7.82
CA SER A 439 -40.86 11.38 6.54
C SER A 439 -39.75 11.76 5.57
N MET A 440 -38.48 11.74 5.99
CA MET A 440 -37.30 11.97 5.14
C MET A 440 -36.74 10.68 4.55
N ALA A 441 -37.16 9.54 5.10
CA ALA A 441 -36.72 8.23 4.65
C ALA A 441 -37.65 7.70 3.54
N MET A 442 -37.11 6.86 2.68
CA MET A 442 -37.82 6.14 1.63
C MET A 442 -37.24 4.73 1.49
N SER A 443 -37.99 3.85 0.80
CA SER A 443 -37.46 2.51 0.45
C SER A 443 -36.31 2.64 -0.54
N ILE A 444 -35.49 1.58 -0.62
CA ILE A 444 -34.39 1.50 -1.60
C ILE A 444 -35.00 1.57 -3.03
N ASP A 445 -36.05 0.81 -3.35
CA ASP A 445 -36.73 0.84 -4.65
C ASP A 445 -37.07 2.27 -5.10
N LYS A 446 -37.63 3.10 -4.20
CA LYS A 446 -37.94 4.51 -4.52
C LYS A 446 -36.71 5.36 -4.79
N LEU A 447 -35.58 5.04 -4.10
CA LEU A 447 -34.33 5.73 -4.39
C LEU A 447 -33.79 5.29 -5.75
N GLU A 448 -33.85 4.00 -6.07
CA GLU A 448 -33.41 3.43 -7.36
C GLU A 448 -34.17 4.04 -8.54
N GLU A 449 -35.49 4.13 -8.45
CA GLU A 449 -36.31 4.83 -9.45
C GLU A 449 -35.86 6.29 -9.65
N LYS A 450 -35.41 6.96 -8.57
CA LYS A 450 -35.00 8.36 -8.62
C LYS A 450 -33.59 8.56 -9.20
N VAL A 451 -32.64 7.64 -8.91
CA VAL A 451 -31.21 7.84 -9.24
C VAL A 451 -30.71 6.92 -10.35
N GLY A 452 -31.46 5.88 -10.70
CA GLY A 452 -31.11 4.93 -11.75
C GLY A 452 -29.93 4.01 -11.38
N VAL A 453 -29.75 3.71 -10.11
CA VAL A 453 -28.70 2.83 -9.57
C VAL A 453 -29.38 1.68 -8.85
N ASP A 454 -29.01 0.45 -9.17
CA ASP A 454 -29.42 -0.78 -8.49
C ASP A 454 -28.48 -1.02 -7.30
N PHE A 455 -29.02 -0.98 -6.08
CA PHE A 455 -28.25 -1.11 -4.85
C PHE A 455 -28.18 -2.57 -4.38
N PHE A 456 -27.23 -2.85 -3.48
CA PHE A 456 -27.08 -4.10 -2.73
C PHE A 456 -27.15 -5.39 -3.56
N VAL A 457 -26.71 -5.32 -4.82
CA VAL A 457 -26.77 -6.41 -5.84
C VAL A 457 -26.03 -7.69 -5.43
N ASN A 458 -25.30 -7.69 -4.34
CA ASN A 458 -24.62 -8.87 -3.78
C ASN A 458 -25.45 -9.59 -2.70
N LEU A 459 -26.66 -9.11 -2.38
CA LEU A 459 -27.64 -9.88 -1.62
C LEU A 459 -28.21 -11.01 -2.49
N PRO A 460 -28.64 -12.14 -1.88
CA PRO A 460 -29.48 -13.11 -2.59
C PRO A 460 -30.72 -12.41 -3.15
N ALA A 461 -31.09 -12.71 -4.40
CA ALA A 461 -32.13 -11.95 -5.13
C ALA A 461 -33.49 -11.90 -4.43
N ASP A 462 -33.89 -12.97 -3.74
CA ASP A 462 -35.12 -13.00 -2.92
C ASP A 462 -35.03 -12.06 -1.72
N LYS A 463 -33.88 -11.97 -1.09
CA LYS A 463 -33.60 -11.06 0.02
C LYS A 463 -33.49 -9.61 -0.44
N GLN A 464 -32.83 -9.38 -1.57
CA GLN A 464 -32.70 -8.05 -2.15
C GLN A 464 -34.07 -7.43 -2.36
N ALA A 465 -34.95 -8.08 -3.13
CA ALA A 465 -36.29 -7.59 -3.42
C ALA A 465 -37.16 -7.36 -2.15
N GLU A 466 -37.05 -8.25 -1.15
CA GLU A 466 -37.76 -8.09 0.12
C GLU A 466 -37.31 -6.84 0.88
N ILE A 467 -35.99 -6.62 0.95
CA ILE A 467 -35.36 -5.57 1.76
C ILE A 467 -35.50 -4.21 1.09
N GLU A 468 -35.39 -4.13 -0.23
CA GLU A 468 -35.44 -2.89 -0.99
C GLU A 468 -36.85 -2.31 -1.08
N ALA A 469 -37.87 -3.17 -1.12
CA ALA A 469 -39.29 -2.75 -1.07
C ALA A 469 -39.73 -2.26 0.32
N GLN A 470 -38.97 -2.51 1.37
CA GLN A 470 -39.32 -2.20 2.75
C GLN A 470 -39.46 -0.70 2.98
N ASP A 471 -40.61 -0.24 3.48
CA ASP A 471 -40.76 1.16 3.91
C ASP A 471 -40.03 1.35 5.26
N PRO A 472 -38.95 2.12 5.31
CA PRO A 472 -38.20 2.32 6.55
C PRO A 472 -38.99 3.04 7.63
N ALA A 473 -40.08 3.76 7.29
CA ALA A 473 -40.98 4.38 8.27
C ALA A 473 -41.70 3.37 9.13
N ASP A 474 -41.94 2.14 8.62
CA ASP A 474 -42.57 1.04 9.34
C ASP A 474 -41.60 0.19 10.13
N VAL A 475 -40.31 0.32 9.92
CA VAL A 475 -39.25 -0.41 10.62
C VAL A 475 -38.88 0.32 11.91
N ALA A 476 -39.43 -0.11 13.03
CA ALA A 476 -39.26 0.51 14.33
C ALA A 476 -37.78 0.67 14.75
N TRP A 477 -36.91 -0.22 14.32
CA TRP A 477 -35.49 -0.19 14.67
C TRP A 477 -34.82 1.15 14.28
N TRP A 478 -35.08 1.69 13.08
CA TRP A 478 -34.48 2.95 12.61
C TRP A 478 -34.81 4.16 13.50
N TRP A 479 -35.97 4.14 14.17
CA TRP A 479 -36.51 5.30 14.87
C TRP A 479 -36.40 5.22 16.39
N ASN A 480 -36.27 4.01 16.92
CA ASN A 480 -36.17 3.77 18.36
C ASN A 480 -34.70 3.69 18.87
N ASN A 481 -33.74 3.88 17.98
CA ASN A 481 -32.31 3.71 18.25
C ASN A 481 -31.45 4.94 17.99
#